data_2a20682d177507da4275a1582a55890a
#
_entry.id   2a20682d177507da4275a1582a55890a
#
_cell.length_a   1.000
_cell.length_b   1.000
_cell.length_c   1.000
_cell.angle_alpha   90.00
_cell.angle_beta   90.00
_cell.angle_gamma   90.00
#
_symmetry.space_group_name_H-M   'P 1'
#
loop_
_entity.id
_entity.type
_entity.pdbx_description
1 polymer ?
#
loop_
_entity_poly.entity_id
_entity_poly.type
_entity_poly.pdbx_seq_one_letter_code
_entity_poly.pdbx_strand_id
1 'polypeptide(L)'
;MNKKLFLGMFAAAGMLLATSCSNDELDVVQSGNEAQVSFSLGLEGGIATRAISDGKSADVLVYAVFDKDGNRLSNIQAVTKTGVTFPTTESITLAKGQTYKVAFWAQDDDCEAYTVDTDKMSVVVNYANDENKVNNDETRDAFIKTVEFTVTGSTSIDVEMKRPFAQINVGVTKEDWEAAVASGIEIGSSSVVIKNAATSLNLLDGTV
;
A
#
# COMPACT_ATOMS: atom_id res chain seq x y z
N MET A 1 -59.65 -37.03 -43.14
CA MET A 1 -59.08 -38.38 -43.50
C MET A 1 -57.67 -38.41 -42.95
N ASN A 2 -57.45 -39.47 -42.14
CA ASN A 2 -56.20 -40.16 -41.78
C ASN A 2 -55.09 -39.29 -41.08
N LYS A 3 -54.99 -39.46 -39.78
CA LYS A 3 -54.24 -40.43 -38.93
C LYS A 3 -52.78 -40.60 -39.35
N LYS A 4 -51.81 -40.20 -38.47
CA LYS A 4 -50.99 -41.20 -37.77
C LYS A 4 -50.09 -40.50 -36.74
N LEU A 5 -50.32 -40.86 -35.54
CA LEU A 5 -49.56 -40.99 -34.34
C LEU A 5 -48.19 -41.63 -34.61
N PHE A 6 -47.07 -41.04 -34.09
CA PHE A 6 -45.88 -41.76 -33.77
C PHE A 6 -45.30 -41.35 -32.43
N LEU A 7 -45.48 -42.24 -31.52
CA LEU A 7 -44.90 -42.36 -30.23
C LEU A 7 -43.42 -42.80 -30.39
N GLY A 8 -42.47 -42.08 -29.85
CA GLY A 8 -41.08 -42.46 -29.86
C GLY A 8 -40.42 -42.12 -28.51
N MET A 9 -40.49 -43.08 -27.62
CA MET A 9 -39.83 -43.18 -26.33
C MET A 9 -38.35 -43.50 -26.59
N PHE A 10 -37.42 -42.68 -26.10
CA PHE A 10 -36.02 -43.09 -25.98
C PHE A 10 -35.44 -42.71 -24.63
N ALA A 11 -34.81 -43.73 -24.14
CA ALA A 11 -34.33 -43.97 -22.80
C ALA A 11 -33.18 -43.04 -22.34
N ALA A 12 -33.07 -42.95 -21.03
CA ALA A 12 -32.00 -42.44 -20.24
C ALA A 12 -30.64 -43.04 -20.60
N ALA A 13 -29.63 -42.17 -20.65
CA ALA A 13 -28.24 -42.56 -20.40
C ALA A 13 -27.63 -41.50 -19.49
N GLY A 14 -27.53 -41.84 -18.21
CA GLY A 14 -26.78 -41.05 -17.24
C GLY A 14 -25.28 -41.16 -17.56
N MET A 15 -24.64 -40.03 -17.71
CA MET A 15 -23.19 -39.92 -17.57
C MET A 15 -22.90 -39.06 -16.35
N LEU A 16 -22.53 -39.74 -15.30
CA LEU A 16 -21.86 -39.16 -14.13
C LEU A 16 -20.46 -38.71 -14.57
N LEU A 17 -20.31 -37.43 -14.89
CA LEU A 17 -19.01 -36.81 -14.95
C LEU A 17 -18.69 -36.33 -13.53
N ALA A 18 -17.86 -37.11 -12.86
CA ALA A 18 -17.17 -36.62 -11.66
C ALA A 18 -16.18 -35.55 -12.10
N THR A 19 -16.58 -34.28 -12.01
CA THR A 19 -15.65 -33.17 -12.07
C THR A 19 -14.96 -33.08 -10.73
N SER A 20 -13.67 -33.39 -10.73
CA SER A 20 -12.75 -33.10 -9.69
C SER A 20 -12.81 -31.57 -9.41
N CYS A 21 -13.31 -31.20 -8.24
CA CYS A 21 -13.20 -29.84 -7.74
C CYS A 21 -11.73 -29.59 -7.38
N SER A 22 -11.00 -28.89 -8.21
CA SER A 22 -9.87 -28.09 -7.76
C SER A 22 -10.45 -26.84 -7.11
N ASN A 23 -10.31 -26.75 -5.81
CA ASN A 23 -10.71 -25.61 -4.99
C ASN A 23 -9.77 -24.43 -5.27
N ASP A 24 -10.07 -23.60 -6.25
CA ASP A 24 -9.43 -22.29 -6.44
C ASP A 24 -10.28 -21.33 -7.28
N GLU A 25 -11.60 -21.40 -7.15
CA GLU A 25 -12.45 -20.31 -7.63
C GLU A 25 -13.19 -19.73 -6.43
N LEU A 26 -12.75 -18.53 -6.03
CA LEU A 26 -13.60 -17.65 -5.23
C LEU A 26 -14.88 -17.43 -6.02
N ASP A 27 -15.96 -18.00 -5.53
CA ASP A 27 -17.27 -18.02 -6.13
C ASP A 27 -17.67 -16.65 -6.67
N VAL A 28 -18.23 -16.66 -7.88
CA VAL A 28 -18.98 -15.56 -8.47
C VAL A 28 -19.98 -15.05 -7.42
N VAL A 29 -19.67 -13.90 -6.85
CA VAL A 29 -20.46 -13.30 -5.78
C VAL A 29 -21.86 -13.00 -6.31
N GLN A 30 -22.86 -13.66 -5.77
CA GLN A 30 -24.26 -13.35 -6.05
C GLN A 30 -24.55 -11.91 -5.60
N SER A 31 -25.13 -11.12 -6.48
CA SER A 31 -25.62 -9.77 -6.20
C SER A 31 -26.46 -9.76 -4.91
N GLY A 32 -25.92 -9.13 -3.87
CA GLY A 32 -26.51 -9.10 -2.51
C GLY A 32 -25.57 -9.57 -1.39
N ASN A 33 -24.48 -10.27 -1.74
CA ASN A 33 -23.49 -10.74 -0.77
C ASN A 33 -22.21 -9.87 -0.70
N GLU A 34 -22.25 -8.71 -1.31
CA GLU A 34 -21.17 -7.71 -1.28
C GLU A 34 -21.54 -6.53 -0.38
N ALA A 35 -20.52 -5.82 0.06
CA ALA A 35 -20.66 -4.58 0.78
C ALA A 35 -19.58 -3.58 0.36
N GLN A 36 -19.92 -2.31 0.36
CA GLN A 36 -18.96 -1.24 0.14
C GLN A 36 -18.24 -0.95 1.45
N VAL A 37 -16.92 -1.01 1.43
CA VAL A 37 -16.05 -0.60 2.52
C VAL A 37 -15.32 0.67 2.09
N SER A 38 -15.47 1.73 2.87
CA SER A 38 -14.83 3.02 2.64
C SER A 38 -13.67 3.19 3.62
N PHE A 39 -12.55 3.71 3.14
CA PHE A 39 -11.34 4.00 3.92
C PHE A 39 -11.12 5.51 3.92
N SER A 40 -11.19 6.12 5.10
CA SER A 40 -10.85 7.52 5.31
C SER A 40 -9.34 7.59 5.64
N LEU A 41 -8.53 8.01 4.67
CA LEU A 41 -7.09 7.96 4.71
C LEU A 41 -6.53 9.32 5.14
N GLY A 42 -5.85 9.35 6.27
CA GLY A 42 -5.10 10.51 6.75
C GLY A 42 -3.62 10.17 6.92
N LEU A 43 -2.77 11.18 6.80
CA LEU A 43 -1.35 11.05 7.12
C LEU A 43 -1.13 11.44 8.58
N GLU A 44 -0.25 10.73 9.28
CA GLU A 44 0.13 11.08 10.65
C GLU A 44 0.62 12.53 10.68
N GLY A 45 -0.12 13.38 11.37
CA GLY A 45 0.27 14.76 11.59
C GLY A 45 1.54 14.78 12.40
N GLY A 46 2.65 15.20 11.79
CA GLY A 46 3.90 15.35 12.53
C GLY A 46 3.64 16.26 13.73
N ILE A 47 4.00 15.78 14.92
CA ILE A 47 4.20 16.67 16.05
C ILE A 47 5.17 17.73 15.52
N ALA A 48 4.76 18.99 15.57
CA ALA A 48 5.53 20.14 15.09
C ALA A 48 6.79 20.35 15.95
N THR A 49 7.69 19.40 15.91
CA THR A 49 9.04 19.52 16.37
C THR A 49 9.89 19.96 15.19
N ARG A 50 9.87 21.26 14.88
CA ARG A 50 10.81 21.93 13.95
C ARG A 50 11.21 21.03 12.79
N ALA A 51 10.26 20.69 11.99
CA ALA A 51 10.39 19.65 11.02
C ALA A 51 11.19 20.14 9.82
N ILE A 52 12.14 19.32 9.53
CA ILE A 52 12.71 19.17 8.21
C ILE A 52 11.69 18.35 7.45
N SER A 53 10.69 18.37 7.12
CA SER A 53 9.58 17.70 6.43
C SER A 53 8.30 17.68 7.26
N ASP A 54 7.28 18.33 6.77
CA ASP A 54 5.97 18.38 7.44
C ASP A 54 5.00 17.28 6.97
N GLY A 55 5.46 16.37 6.07
CA GLY A 55 4.68 15.25 5.57
C GLY A 55 3.49 15.63 4.71
N LYS A 56 3.52 16.82 4.11
CA LYS A 56 2.44 17.31 3.24
C LYS A 56 2.68 17.04 1.76
N SER A 57 3.84 16.53 1.40
CA SER A 57 4.22 16.33 0.02
C SER A 57 3.72 15.01 -0.58
N ALA A 58 3.22 14.05 0.20
CA ALA A 58 2.67 12.82 -0.36
C ALA A 58 1.40 13.09 -1.15
N ASP A 59 1.45 12.82 -2.44
CA ASP A 59 0.36 13.01 -3.39
C ASP A 59 0.14 11.79 -4.29
N VAL A 60 0.91 10.72 -4.10
CA VAL A 60 0.69 9.39 -4.69
C VAL A 60 0.13 8.47 -3.62
N LEU A 61 -0.96 7.78 -3.96
CA LEU A 61 -1.55 6.72 -3.14
C LEU A 61 -1.53 5.41 -3.91
N VAL A 62 -0.95 4.37 -3.30
CA VAL A 62 -0.96 2.99 -3.80
C VAL A 62 -1.64 2.11 -2.77
N TYR A 63 -2.57 1.24 -3.23
CA TYR A 63 -3.14 0.22 -2.35
C TYR A 63 -3.51 -1.05 -3.10
N ALA A 64 -3.54 -2.16 -2.35
CA ALA A 64 -3.95 -3.45 -2.85
C ALA A 64 -4.65 -4.28 -1.76
N VAL A 65 -5.54 -5.19 -2.20
CA VAL A 65 -6.36 -6.02 -1.34
C VAL A 65 -5.83 -7.46 -1.35
N PHE A 66 -5.80 -8.05 -0.17
CA PHE A 66 -5.33 -9.40 0.09
C PHE A 66 -6.36 -10.16 0.92
N ASP A 67 -6.35 -11.48 0.84
CA ASP A 67 -7.08 -12.32 1.77
C ASP A 67 -6.45 -12.31 3.18
N LYS A 68 -7.08 -13.00 4.12
CA LYS A 68 -6.57 -13.11 5.51
C LYS A 68 -5.16 -13.72 5.61
N ASP A 69 -4.80 -14.56 4.64
CA ASP A 69 -3.52 -15.29 4.61
C ASP A 69 -2.41 -14.48 3.90
N GLY A 70 -2.75 -13.32 3.36
CA GLY A 70 -1.81 -12.43 2.67
C GLY A 70 -1.64 -12.73 1.18
N ASN A 71 -2.54 -13.52 0.58
CA ASN A 71 -2.53 -13.75 -0.86
C ASN A 71 -3.23 -12.60 -1.58
N ARG A 72 -2.63 -12.15 -2.69
CA ARG A 72 -3.18 -11.09 -3.52
C ARG A 72 -4.50 -11.52 -4.16
N LEU A 73 -5.53 -10.71 -4.05
CA LEU A 73 -6.80 -10.95 -4.74
C LEU A 73 -6.70 -10.45 -6.18
N SER A 74 -6.57 -11.37 -7.14
CA SER A 74 -6.40 -11.05 -8.56
C SER A 74 -7.65 -10.44 -9.21
N ASN A 75 -8.84 -10.69 -8.66
CA ASN A 75 -10.10 -10.13 -9.11
C ASN A 75 -10.32 -8.65 -8.68
N ILE A 76 -9.48 -8.13 -7.78
CA ILE A 76 -9.50 -6.72 -7.35
C ILE A 76 -8.18 -6.09 -7.78
N GLN A 77 -8.23 -5.16 -8.73
CA GLN A 77 -7.04 -4.49 -9.23
C GLN A 77 -6.34 -3.69 -8.12
N ALA A 78 -5.01 -3.71 -8.11
CA ALA A 78 -4.27 -2.75 -7.32
C ALA A 78 -4.50 -1.34 -7.89
N VAL A 79 -4.48 -0.36 -7.04
CA VAL A 79 -4.75 1.03 -7.40
C VAL A 79 -3.52 1.86 -7.16
N THR A 80 -3.15 2.66 -8.15
CA THR A 80 -2.17 3.74 -8.02
C THR A 80 -2.84 5.03 -8.49
N LYS A 81 -2.85 6.04 -7.65
CA LYS A 81 -3.40 7.38 -7.93
C LYS A 81 -2.33 8.42 -7.68
N THR A 82 -2.23 9.40 -8.57
CA THR A 82 -1.36 10.58 -8.45
C THR A 82 -2.19 11.84 -8.25
N GLY A 83 -1.59 12.88 -7.72
CA GLY A 83 -2.27 14.16 -7.44
C GLY A 83 -3.32 14.02 -6.32
N VAL A 84 -3.13 13.10 -5.39
CA VAL A 84 -4.03 12.89 -4.25
C VAL A 84 -3.77 13.96 -3.19
N THR A 85 -4.85 14.52 -2.65
CA THR A 85 -4.75 15.41 -1.50
C THR A 85 -5.28 14.70 -0.26
N PHE A 86 -4.46 14.57 0.77
CA PHE A 86 -4.86 13.98 2.05
C PHE A 86 -5.46 15.04 2.99
N PRO A 87 -6.51 14.68 3.79
CA PRO A 87 -7.16 13.37 3.85
C PRO A 87 -8.01 13.07 2.60
N THR A 88 -8.08 11.79 2.23
CA THR A 88 -8.87 11.30 1.10
C THR A 88 -9.71 10.09 1.47
N THR A 89 -10.67 9.73 0.63
CA THR A 89 -11.51 8.54 0.85
C THR A 89 -11.46 7.62 -0.34
N GLU A 90 -11.20 6.35 -0.09
CA GLU A 90 -11.25 5.27 -1.07
C GLU A 90 -12.36 4.28 -0.71
N SER A 91 -13.00 3.69 -1.71
CA SER A 91 -14.08 2.70 -1.49
C SER A 91 -13.85 1.46 -2.34
N ILE A 92 -14.04 0.32 -1.72
CA ILE A 92 -13.86 -1.00 -2.34
C ILE A 92 -15.11 -1.83 -2.08
N THR A 93 -15.60 -2.54 -3.09
CA THR A 93 -16.69 -3.51 -2.93
C THR A 93 -16.09 -4.88 -2.66
N LEU A 94 -16.48 -5.51 -1.54
CA LEU A 94 -15.93 -6.76 -1.04
C LEU A 94 -17.04 -7.73 -0.62
N ALA A 95 -16.75 -9.03 -0.69
CA ALA A 95 -17.69 -10.07 -0.27
C ALA A 95 -17.86 -10.05 1.27
N LYS A 96 -19.13 -10.18 1.72
CA LYS A 96 -19.46 -10.30 3.13
C LYS A 96 -19.02 -11.64 3.71
N GLY A 97 -18.71 -11.65 5.00
CA GLY A 97 -18.29 -12.84 5.74
C GLY A 97 -16.82 -13.20 5.57
N GLN A 98 -16.09 -12.49 4.73
CA GLN A 98 -14.67 -12.71 4.51
C GLN A 98 -13.81 -11.69 5.26
N THR A 99 -12.59 -12.11 5.62
CA THR A 99 -11.58 -11.25 6.23
C THR A 99 -10.56 -10.85 5.19
N TYR A 100 -10.23 -9.58 5.14
CA TYR A 100 -9.31 -9.00 4.17
C TYR A 100 -8.22 -8.19 4.87
N LYS A 101 -7.07 -8.08 4.19
CA LYS A 101 -6.03 -7.09 4.46
C LYS A 101 -5.98 -6.10 3.32
N VAL A 102 -5.92 -4.82 3.63
CA VAL A 102 -5.66 -3.77 2.64
C VAL A 102 -4.41 -3.03 3.08
N ALA A 103 -3.40 -3.07 2.22
CA ALA A 103 -2.16 -2.35 2.44
C ALA A 103 -2.16 -1.05 1.64
N PHE A 104 -1.80 0.05 2.30
CA PHE A 104 -1.72 1.39 1.76
C PHE A 104 -0.28 1.89 1.82
N TRP A 105 0.13 2.56 0.77
CA TRP A 105 1.38 3.30 0.66
C TRP A 105 1.10 4.68 0.09
N ALA A 106 1.71 5.70 0.65
CA ALA A 106 1.70 7.04 0.07
C ALA A 106 3.11 7.62 0.04
N GLN A 107 3.43 8.36 -1.02
CA GLN A 107 4.70 9.03 -1.24
C GLN A 107 4.50 10.30 -2.08
N ASP A 108 5.56 11.05 -2.25
CA ASP A 108 5.64 12.16 -3.19
C ASP A 108 5.83 11.63 -4.63
N ASP A 109 5.18 12.23 -5.63
CA ASP A 109 5.29 11.84 -7.05
C ASP A 109 6.70 12.09 -7.61
N ASP A 110 7.41 13.08 -7.09
CA ASP A 110 8.79 13.37 -7.45
C ASP A 110 9.83 12.45 -6.75
N CYS A 111 9.38 11.51 -5.89
CA CYS A 111 10.26 10.61 -5.18
C CYS A 111 10.72 9.44 -6.05
N GLU A 112 11.99 9.40 -6.40
CA GLU A 112 12.62 8.30 -7.12
C GLU A 112 13.24 7.21 -6.20
N ALA A 113 13.14 7.39 -4.87
CA ALA A 113 13.77 6.49 -3.92
C ALA A 113 13.01 5.18 -3.71
N TYR A 114 11.72 5.12 -4.07
CA TYR A 114 10.86 3.98 -3.76
C TYR A 114 10.31 3.32 -5.02
N THR A 115 10.40 1.99 -5.05
CA THR A 115 9.73 1.17 -6.06
C THR A 115 8.75 0.24 -5.36
N VAL A 116 7.46 0.39 -5.65
CA VAL A 116 6.37 -0.38 -5.04
C VAL A 116 6.00 -1.55 -5.93
N ASP A 117 6.11 -2.78 -5.40
CA ASP A 117 5.53 -3.99 -5.99
C ASP A 117 4.10 -4.14 -5.47
N THR A 118 3.12 -3.90 -6.33
CA THR A 118 1.70 -3.93 -5.95
C THR A 118 1.14 -5.33 -5.79
N ASP A 119 1.80 -6.35 -6.33
CA ASP A 119 1.36 -7.74 -6.18
C ASP A 119 1.73 -8.31 -4.81
N LYS A 120 2.84 -7.86 -4.26
CA LYS A 120 3.34 -8.26 -2.94
C LYS A 120 3.12 -7.20 -1.87
N MET A 121 2.76 -5.99 -2.26
CA MET A 121 2.82 -4.79 -1.42
C MET A 121 4.14 -4.74 -0.65
N SER A 122 5.22 -4.74 -1.41
CA SER A 122 6.56 -4.54 -0.91
C SER A 122 7.20 -3.33 -1.59
N VAL A 123 8.08 -2.67 -0.86
CA VAL A 123 8.78 -1.48 -1.34
C VAL A 123 10.26 -1.74 -1.34
N VAL A 124 10.92 -1.48 -2.46
CA VAL A 124 12.38 -1.44 -2.55
C VAL A 124 12.83 0.00 -2.35
N VAL A 125 13.83 0.18 -1.49
CA VAL A 125 14.40 1.50 -1.18
C VAL A 125 15.73 1.66 -1.89
N ASN A 126 15.80 2.64 -2.77
CA ASN A 126 17.04 3.06 -3.41
C ASN A 126 17.71 4.16 -2.58
N TYR A 127 18.82 3.83 -1.93
CA TYR A 127 19.64 4.78 -1.17
C TYR A 127 20.71 5.46 -2.02
N ALA A 128 20.85 5.10 -3.29
CA ALA A 128 21.80 5.75 -4.16
C ALA A 128 21.48 7.25 -4.24
N ASN A 129 22.42 8.06 -3.80
CA ASN A 129 22.33 9.50 -4.01
C ASN A 129 22.79 9.79 -5.43
N ASP A 130 21.99 10.49 -6.18
CA ASP A 130 22.49 11.32 -7.25
C ASP A 130 23.49 12.32 -6.64
N GLU A 131 24.63 12.53 -7.28
CA GLU A 131 25.67 13.47 -6.83
C GLU A 131 25.13 14.90 -6.61
N ASN A 132 23.97 15.19 -7.13
CA ASN A 132 23.26 16.48 -7.02
C ASN A 132 22.16 16.51 -5.97
N LYS A 133 21.84 15.40 -5.29
CA LYS A 133 20.82 15.38 -4.26
C LYS A 133 21.38 15.82 -2.92
N VAL A 134 20.85 16.92 -2.45
CA VAL A 134 21.16 17.49 -1.14
C VAL A 134 20.71 16.52 -0.04
N ASN A 135 21.41 16.52 1.07
CA ASN A 135 21.15 15.67 2.23
C ASN A 135 19.81 15.93 2.95
N ASN A 136 18.90 16.69 2.37
CA ASN A 136 17.59 17.04 2.92
C ASN A 136 16.54 16.93 1.81
N ASP A 137 16.27 15.71 1.39
CA ASP A 137 15.33 15.43 0.32
C ASP A 137 13.95 15.12 0.92
N GLU A 138 13.09 16.13 0.98
CA GLU A 138 11.73 16.03 1.54
C GLU A 138 10.79 15.19 0.68
N THR A 139 11.12 14.97 -0.60
CA THR A 139 10.34 14.08 -1.47
C THR A 139 10.39 12.62 -1.00
N ARG A 140 11.34 12.27 -0.12
CA ARG A 140 11.45 10.92 0.46
C ARG A 140 10.49 10.64 1.61
N ASP A 141 9.59 11.55 1.92
CA ASP A 141 8.50 11.23 2.85
C ASP A 141 7.61 10.14 2.27
N ALA A 142 7.33 9.16 3.11
CA ALA A 142 6.46 8.05 2.75
C ALA A 142 5.61 7.63 3.96
N PHE A 143 4.45 7.06 3.68
CA PHE A 143 3.50 6.67 4.72
C PHE A 143 2.92 5.31 4.39
N ILE A 144 2.73 4.49 5.43
CA ILE A 144 2.16 3.15 5.31
C ILE A 144 1.05 2.92 6.32
N LYS A 145 0.13 2.06 5.95
CA LYS A 145 -0.77 1.38 6.86
C LYS A 145 -1.32 0.12 6.23
N THR A 146 -1.33 -0.97 6.99
CA THR A 146 -2.10 -2.15 6.65
C THR A 146 -3.21 -2.32 7.66
N VAL A 147 -4.43 -2.55 7.18
CA VAL A 147 -5.61 -2.82 8.00
C VAL A 147 -6.15 -4.20 7.69
N GLU A 148 -6.51 -4.94 8.74
CA GLU A 148 -7.19 -6.23 8.64
C GLU A 148 -8.60 -6.08 9.21
N PHE A 149 -9.60 -6.56 8.49
CA PHE A 149 -11.00 -6.45 8.91
C PHE A 149 -11.86 -7.54 8.27
N THR A 150 -12.98 -7.85 8.93
CA THR A 150 -14.01 -8.75 8.38
C THR A 150 -15.20 -7.94 7.87
N VAL A 151 -15.61 -8.22 6.64
CA VAL A 151 -16.76 -7.52 6.02
C VAL A 151 -18.06 -8.14 6.52
N THR A 152 -18.79 -7.41 7.35
CA THR A 152 -20.14 -7.81 7.80
C THR A 152 -21.25 -7.03 7.10
N GLY A 153 -20.94 -5.87 6.57
CA GLY A 153 -21.82 -4.94 5.87
C GLY A 153 -21.05 -3.72 5.40
N SER A 154 -21.73 -2.77 4.78
CA SER A 154 -21.10 -1.51 4.39
C SER A 154 -20.64 -0.74 5.63
N THR A 155 -19.39 -0.28 5.60
CA THR A 155 -18.75 0.37 6.74
C THR A 155 -17.70 1.38 6.27
N SER A 156 -17.30 2.26 7.18
CA SER A 156 -16.15 3.16 7.00
C SER A 156 -15.09 2.82 8.03
N ILE A 157 -13.82 2.84 7.60
CA ILE A 157 -12.64 2.56 8.41
C ILE A 157 -11.72 3.77 8.33
N ASP A 158 -11.38 4.35 9.47
CA ASP A 158 -10.40 5.42 9.54
C ASP A 158 -8.99 4.83 9.53
N VAL A 159 -8.15 5.36 8.65
CA VAL A 159 -6.80 4.87 8.39
C VAL A 159 -5.81 6.01 8.57
N GLU A 160 -5.12 6.02 9.69
CA GLU A 160 -3.99 6.92 9.93
C GLU A 160 -2.70 6.24 9.43
N MET A 161 -2.17 6.74 8.32
CA MET A 161 -0.92 6.24 7.73
C MET A 161 0.27 6.87 8.44
N LYS A 162 1.31 6.07 8.71
CA LYS A 162 2.49 6.47 9.48
C LYS A 162 3.76 6.35 8.67
N ARG A 163 4.76 7.15 9.01
CA ARG A 163 6.09 7.03 8.39
C ARG A 163 6.73 5.68 8.72
N PRO A 164 7.17 4.91 7.72
CA PRO A 164 7.85 3.62 7.94
C PRO A 164 9.32 3.79 8.32
N PHE A 165 9.91 4.94 8.01
CA PHE A 165 11.34 5.19 8.15
C PHE A 165 11.62 6.22 9.25
N ALA A 166 12.73 6.01 9.95
CA ALA A 166 13.25 6.99 10.88
C ALA A 166 14.05 8.06 10.13
N GLN A 167 13.99 9.27 10.61
CA GLN A 167 14.81 10.38 10.14
C GLN A 167 16.01 10.57 11.09
N ILE A 168 17.20 10.71 10.54
CA ILE A 168 18.42 11.01 11.28
C ILE A 168 18.92 12.40 10.87
N ASN A 169 18.94 13.33 11.79
CA ASN A 169 19.49 14.66 11.57
C ASN A 169 20.88 14.75 12.22
N VAL A 170 21.86 15.09 11.41
CA VAL A 170 23.24 15.34 11.89
C VAL A 170 23.59 16.75 11.57
N GLY A 171 23.97 17.51 12.59
CA GLY A 171 24.31 18.92 12.43
C GLY A 171 25.13 19.43 13.59
N VAL A 172 25.59 20.66 13.46
CA VAL A 172 26.20 21.46 14.55
C VAL A 172 25.24 22.59 14.93
N THR A 173 25.30 23.03 16.16
CA THR A 173 24.52 24.21 16.56
C THR A 173 25.05 25.46 15.85
N LYS A 174 24.22 26.50 15.76
CA LYS A 174 24.62 27.75 15.14
C LYS A 174 25.77 28.41 15.95
N GLU A 175 25.69 28.31 17.26
CA GLU A 175 26.69 28.85 18.18
C GLU A 175 28.05 28.15 17.98
N ASP A 176 28.08 26.83 17.87
CA ASP A 176 29.30 26.04 17.63
C ASP A 176 29.90 26.36 16.26
N TRP A 177 29.03 26.52 15.23
CA TRP A 177 29.47 26.93 13.92
C TRP A 177 30.11 28.31 13.93
N GLU A 178 29.46 29.31 14.53
CA GLU A 178 29.97 30.68 14.63
C GLU A 178 31.29 30.74 15.42
N ALA A 179 31.41 29.95 16.50
CA ALA A 179 32.64 29.86 17.29
C ALA A 179 33.79 29.23 16.48
N ALA A 180 33.52 28.21 15.70
CA ALA A 180 34.50 27.56 14.83
C ALA A 180 35.03 28.55 13.77
N VAL A 181 34.14 29.24 13.08
CA VAL A 181 34.47 30.25 12.08
C VAL A 181 35.29 31.41 12.69
N ALA A 182 34.87 31.92 13.87
CA ALA A 182 35.60 32.97 14.58
C ALA A 182 37.00 32.54 15.01
N SER A 183 37.21 31.24 15.22
CA SER A 183 38.52 30.65 15.55
C SER A 183 39.40 30.36 14.32
N GLY A 184 38.93 30.71 13.11
CA GLY A 184 39.64 30.46 11.86
C GLY A 184 39.59 29.00 11.37
N ILE A 185 38.65 28.21 11.87
CA ILE A 185 38.40 26.84 11.43
C ILE A 185 37.58 26.89 10.14
N GLU A 186 38.12 26.36 9.06
CA GLU A 186 37.36 26.13 7.83
C GLU A 186 36.74 24.76 7.87
N ILE A 187 35.40 24.68 7.80
CA ILE A 187 34.67 23.42 7.75
C ILE A 187 34.44 23.10 6.26
N GLY A 188 35.13 22.11 5.74
CA GLY A 188 35.09 21.74 4.33
C GLY A 188 33.88 20.86 4.03
N SER A 189 33.86 19.64 4.55
CA SER A 189 32.79 18.67 4.31
C SER A 189 32.59 17.77 5.52
N SER A 190 31.38 17.26 5.67
CA SER A 190 31.06 16.19 6.62
C SER A 190 30.43 15.01 5.88
N SER A 191 30.66 13.81 6.38
CA SER A 191 29.98 12.61 5.83
C SER A 191 29.43 11.78 6.97
N VAL A 192 28.25 11.18 6.73
CA VAL A 192 27.62 10.22 7.61
C VAL A 192 27.42 8.92 6.85
N VAL A 193 27.90 7.82 7.42
CA VAL A 193 27.76 6.50 6.83
C VAL A 193 26.82 5.66 7.70
N ILE A 194 25.69 5.27 7.14
CA ILE A 194 24.75 4.36 7.78
C ILE A 194 24.99 2.97 7.19
N LYS A 195 25.29 1.99 8.06
CA LYS A 195 25.54 0.60 7.66
C LYS A 195 24.33 -0.25 7.93
N ASN A 196 24.14 -1.30 7.11
CA ASN A 196 23.05 -2.28 7.27
C ASN A 196 21.65 -1.67 7.24
N ALA A 197 21.46 -0.61 6.46
CA ALA A 197 20.11 -0.12 6.20
C ALA A 197 19.35 -1.15 5.38
N ALA A 198 18.10 -1.42 5.77
CA ALA A 198 17.23 -2.30 5.01
C ALA A 198 16.91 -1.70 3.65
N THR A 199 16.95 -2.51 2.60
CA THR A 199 16.70 -2.08 1.21
C THR A 199 15.32 -2.48 0.70
N SER A 200 14.53 -3.16 1.53
CA SER A 200 13.16 -3.52 1.21
C SER A 200 12.30 -3.48 2.47
N LEU A 201 11.00 -3.32 2.27
CA LEU A 201 9.98 -3.33 3.33
C LEU A 201 8.74 -4.05 2.80
N ASN A 202 8.28 -5.08 3.51
CA ASN A 202 6.99 -5.70 3.25
C ASN A 202 5.91 -4.94 4.02
N LEU A 203 4.90 -4.43 3.31
CA LEU A 203 3.85 -3.61 3.91
C LEU A 203 2.79 -4.42 4.63
N LEU A 204 2.69 -5.74 4.38
CA LEU A 204 1.69 -6.60 5.01
C LEU A 204 2.06 -6.98 6.44
N ASP A 205 3.34 -7.18 6.71
CA ASP A 205 3.85 -7.67 8.00
C ASP A 205 4.97 -6.81 8.61
N GLY A 206 5.45 -5.80 7.88
CA GLY A 206 6.50 -4.90 8.33
C GLY A 206 7.90 -5.48 8.32
N THR A 207 8.11 -6.65 7.71
CA THR A 207 9.46 -7.24 7.61
C THR A 207 10.36 -6.48 6.63
N VAL A 208 11.66 -6.46 6.92
CA VAL A 208 12.71 -5.74 6.19
C VAL A 208 13.82 -6.69 5.75
#